data_bcaca5efa54246fe31809191e50c370f
#
_entry.id   bcaca5efa54246fe31809191e50c370f
#
_cell.length_a   1.000
_cell.length_b   1.000
_cell.length_c   1.000
_cell.angle_alpha   90.00
_cell.angle_beta   90.00
_cell.angle_gamma   90.00
#
_symmetry.space_group_name_H-M   'P 1'
#
loop_
_entity.id
_entity.type
_entity.pdbx_description
1 polymer ?
#
loop_
_entity_poly.entity_id
_entity_poly.type
_entity_poly.pdbx_seq_one_letter_code
_entity_poly.pdbx_strand_id
1 'polypeptide(L)'
;MVWTFVPLAFLLTLTPGPAFALVVRTALAADARSALLAILGNGVAVIMWALLSVAGITALIAASEAAFLALRVAGAVVLVAIGVQYLRAARRTGPAVDLRHDRPAPSGRGPFRDGLLTGLANPKLAVFFVALFPQFVPDGANVLAATLLMGSMVVAFDVLWYGSVAYGVARAKRAFTSSSLARRIEQLTGAVLIGLGLRLAVEKT
;
A
#
# COMPACT_ATOMS: atom_id res chain seq x y z
N MET A 1 -10.71 17.20 -5.35
CA MET A 1 -10.12 16.28 -4.33
C MET A 1 -10.01 14.84 -4.83
N VAL A 2 -11.04 14.17 -5.34
CA VAL A 2 -10.92 12.79 -5.86
C VAL A 2 -9.85 12.65 -6.96
N TRP A 3 -9.75 13.61 -7.88
CA TRP A 3 -8.75 13.59 -8.96
C TRP A 3 -7.30 13.70 -8.48
N THR A 4 -7.05 14.32 -7.32
CA THR A 4 -5.71 14.37 -6.71
C THR A 4 -5.38 13.10 -5.95
N PHE A 5 -6.41 12.33 -5.52
CA PHE A 5 -6.24 11.02 -4.89
C PHE A 5 -5.82 9.93 -5.89
N VAL A 6 -6.35 9.97 -7.13
CA VAL A 6 -6.09 8.93 -8.14
C VAL A 6 -4.59 8.69 -8.40
N PRO A 7 -3.76 9.71 -8.70
CA PRO A 7 -2.33 9.50 -8.88
C PRO A 7 -1.64 8.91 -7.65
N LEU A 8 -2.06 9.35 -6.47
CA LEU A 8 -1.50 8.88 -5.20
C LEU A 8 -1.84 7.42 -4.94
N ALA A 9 -3.11 7.03 -5.14
CA ALA A 9 -3.56 5.65 -5.02
C ALA A 9 -2.83 4.73 -6.01
N PHE A 10 -2.65 5.20 -7.24
CA PHE A 10 -1.89 4.47 -8.25
C PHE A 10 -0.41 4.29 -7.85
N LEU A 11 0.24 5.34 -7.38
CA LEU A 11 1.63 5.26 -6.89
C LEU A 11 1.76 4.35 -5.67
N LEU A 12 0.79 4.38 -4.75
CA LEU A 12 0.73 3.45 -3.62
C LEU A 12 0.71 1.99 -4.10
N THR A 13 -0.11 1.68 -5.09
CA THR A 13 -0.21 0.34 -5.69
C THR A 13 1.07 -0.07 -6.41
N LEU A 14 1.66 0.82 -7.21
CA LEU A 14 2.92 0.55 -7.94
C LEU A 14 4.08 0.25 -7.01
N THR A 15 4.04 0.77 -5.80
CA THR A 15 5.10 0.58 -4.80
C THR A 15 5.22 -0.89 -4.40
N PRO A 16 6.34 -1.56 -4.68
CA PRO A 16 6.55 -2.91 -4.18
C PRO A 16 6.58 -2.91 -2.65
N GLY A 17 5.89 -3.85 -2.05
CA GLY A 17 5.79 -3.98 -0.59
C GLY A 17 5.38 -5.40 -0.20
N PRO A 18 5.03 -5.64 1.09
CA PRO A 18 4.68 -6.98 1.57
C PRO A 18 3.58 -7.65 0.76
N ALA A 19 2.53 -6.92 0.38
CA ALA A 19 1.44 -7.46 -0.44
C ALA A 19 1.92 -7.85 -1.85
N PHE A 20 2.74 -7.00 -2.49
CA PHE A 20 3.34 -7.32 -3.78
C PHE A 20 4.23 -8.57 -3.72
N ALA A 21 5.09 -8.65 -2.70
CA ALA A 21 5.97 -9.81 -2.48
C ALA A 21 5.16 -11.10 -2.27
N LEU A 22 4.07 -11.05 -1.50
CA LEU A 22 3.16 -12.18 -1.30
C LEU A 22 2.54 -12.64 -2.63
N VAL A 23 2.02 -11.69 -3.42
CA VAL A 23 1.36 -11.98 -4.71
C VAL A 23 2.32 -12.64 -5.69
N VAL A 24 3.53 -12.07 -5.89
CA VAL A 24 4.56 -12.64 -6.77
C VAL A 24 4.94 -14.05 -6.33
N ARG A 25 5.15 -14.25 -5.04
CA ARG A 25 5.51 -15.56 -4.50
C ARG A 25 4.39 -16.57 -4.65
N THR A 26 3.14 -16.19 -4.39
CA THR A 26 1.99 -17.08 -4.57
C THR A 26 1.83 -17.49 -6.02
N ALA A 27 2.02 -16.53 -6.96
CA ALA A 27 1.98 -16.82 -8.39
C ALA A 27 3.09 -17.79 -8.84
N LEU A 28 4.30 -17.68 -8.24
CA LEU A 28 5.42 -18.58 -8.53
C LEU A 28 5.26 -19.97 -7.92
N ALA A 29 4.75 -20.03 -6.68
CA ALA A 29 4.63 -21.27 -5.92
C ALA A 29 3.40 -22.09 -6.30
N ALA A 30 2.30 -21.44 -6.62
CA ALA A 30 1.05 -22.05 -7.01
C ALA A 30 0.65 -21.63 -8.44
N ASP A 31 -0.26 -20.68 -8.55
CA ASP A 31 -0.81 -20.20 -9.83
C ASP A 31 -1.36 -18.77 -9.71
N ALA A 32 -1.78 -18.20 -10.87
CA ALA A 32 -2.35 -16.87 -10.95
C ALA A 32 -3.70 -16.75 -10.19
N ARG A 33 -4.49 -17.82 -10.09
CA ARG A 33 -5.76 -17.83 -9.36
C ARG A 33 -5.54 -17.71 -7.85
N SER A 34 -4.58 -18.44 -7.32
CA SER A 34 -4.17 -18.34 -5.92
C SER A 34 -3.63 -16.94 -5.60
N ALA A 35 -2.83 -16.36 -6.50
CA ALA A 35 -2.36 -14.98 -6.36
C ALA A 35 -3.52 -13.97 -6.37
N LEU A 36 -4.53 -14.17 -7.22
CA LEU A 36 -5.73 -13.32 -7.24
C LEU A 36 -6.50 -13.40 -5.91
N LEU A 37 -6.63 -14.58 -5.31
CA LEU A 37 -7.23 -14.72 -3.99
C LEU A 37 -6.45 -13.94 -2.92
N ALA A 38 -5.12 -13.93 -2.97
CA ALA A 38 -4.31 -13.12 -2.08
C ALA A 38 -4.52 -11.61 -2.31
N ILE A 39 -4.65 -11.17 -3.57
CA ILE A 39 -4.96 -9.79 -3.91
C ILE A 39 -6.33 -9.38 -3.34
N LEU A 40 -7.36 -10.23 -3.50
CA LEU A 40 -8.69 -9.98 -2.94
C LEU A 40 -8.67 -9.90 -1.41
N GLY A 41 -7.91 -10.77 -0.75
CA GLY A 41 -7.71 -10.69 0.69
C GLY A 41 -7.06 -9.37 1.12
N ASN A 42 -6.00 -8.93 0.42
CA ASN A 42 -5.39 -7.62 0.62
C ASN A 42 -6.39 -6.48 0.37
N GLY A 43 -7.25 -6.60 -0.65
CA GLY A 43 -8.30 -5.63 -0.95
C GLY A 43 -9.29 -5.45 0.21
N VAL A 44 -9.68 -6.54 0.88
CA VAL A 44 -10.50 -6.43 2.10
C VAL A 44 -9.75 -5.67 3.20
N ALA A 45 -8.46 -5.92 3.39
CA ALA A 45 -7.64 -5.15 4.35
C ALA A 45 -7.58 -3.66 3.99
N VAL A 46 -7.47 -3.31 2.70
CA VAL A 46 -7.51 -1.92 2.20
C VAL A 46 -8.82 -1.24 2.60
N ILE A 47 -9.96 -1.89 2.37
CA ILE A 47 -11.28 -1.34 2.76
C ILE A 47 -11.38 -1.20 4.29
N MET A 48 -10.91 -2.18 5.05
CA MET A 48 -10.90 -2.10 6.52
C MET A 48 -10.04 -0.92 7.00
N TRP A 49 -8.86 -0.71 6.45
CA TRP A 49 -8.02 0.44 6.77
C TRP A 49 -8.69 1.78 6.41
N ALA A 50 -9.37 1.85 5.25
CA ALA A 50 -10.10 3.05 4.84
C ALA A 50 -11.21 3.40 5.84
N LEU A 51 -12.01 2.41 6.23
CA LEU A 51 -13.10 2.59 7.21
C LEU A 51 -12.57 2.95 8.60
N LEU A 52 -11.52 2.26 9.07
CA LEU A 52 -10.88 2.56 10.35
C LEU A 52 -10.28 3.96 10.39
N SER A 53 -9.68 4.40 9.27
CA SER A 53 -9.13 5.75 9.14
C SER A 53 -10.18 6.82 9.40
N VAL A 54 -11.30 6.75 8.70
CA VAL A 54 -12.35 7.75 8.82
C VAL A 54 -13.02 7.71 10.20
N ALA A 55 -13.35 6.52 10.71
CA ALA A 55 -13.93 6.36 12.03
C ALA A 55 -12.96 6.85 13.13
N GLY A 56 -11.69 6.48 13.04
CA GLY A 56 -10.68 6.82 14.03
C GLY A 56 -10.34 8.31 14.04
N ILE A 57 -10.22 8.93 12.87
CA ILE A 57 -9.88 10.36 12.77
C ILE A 57 -11.03 11.25 13.18
N THR A 58 -12.26 10.92 12.77
CA THR A 58 -13.43 11.69 13.24
C THR A 58 -13.50 11.71 14.77
N ALA A 59 -13.26 10.56 15.41
CA ALA A 59 -13.23 10.47 16.86
C ALA A 59 -12.04 11.26 17.47
N LEU A 60 -10.89 11.22 16.82
CA LEU A 60 -9.68 11.89 17.32
C LEU A 60 -9.77 13.41 17.22
N ILE A 61 -10.29 13.95 16.11
CA ILE A 61 -10.52 15.39 15.93
C ILE A 61 -11.54 15.89 16.98
N ALA A 62 -12.59 15.12 17.21
CA ALA A 62 -13.58 15.45 18.23
C ALA A 62 -13.01 15.43 19.68
N ALA A 63 -11.97 14.60 19.92
CA ALA A 63 -11.39 14.45 21.24
C ALA A 63 -10.26 15.45 21.53
N SER A 64 -9.37 15.73 20.56
CA SER A 64 -8.20 16.59 20.79
C SER A 64 -7.50 16.99 19.49
N GLU A 65 -7.41 18.29 19.24
CA GLU A 65 -6.63 18.87 18.13
C GLU A 65 -5.11 18.54 18.26
N ALA A 66 -4.60 18.58 19.48
CA ALA A 66 -3.19 18.24 19.75
C ALA A 66 -2.89 16.76 19.44
N ALA A 67 -3.82 15.84 19.74
CA ALA A 67 -3.65 14.44 19.40
C ALA A 67 -3.70 14.20 17.88
N PHE A 68 -4.55 14.93 17.17
CA PHE A 68 -4.58 14.88 15.70
C PHE A 68 -3.27 15.40 15.10
N LEU A 69 -2.74 16.52 15.59
CA LEU A 69 -1.46 17.07 15.16
C LEU A 69 -0.31 16.08 15.42
N ALA A 70 -0.26 15.47 16.61
CA ALA A 70 0.75 14.46 16.93
C ALA A 70 0.69 13.24 15.98
N LEU A 71 -0.51 12.75 15.68
CA LEU A 71 -0.71 11.65 14.73
C LEU A 71 -0.24 12.03 13.32
N ARG A 72 -0.53 13.25 12.88
CA ARG A 72 -0.12 13.80 11.59
C ARG A 72 1.40 13.86 11.47
N VAL A 73 2.07 14.41 12.50
CA VAL A 73 3.55 14.49 12.53
C VAL A 73 4.17 13.10 12.54
N ALA A 74 3.66 12.20 13.37
CA ALA A 74 4.11 10.80 13.40
C ALA A 74 3.94 10.13 12.02
N GLY A 75 2.81 10.32 11.36
CA GLY A 75 2.55 9.82 10.00
C GLY A 75 3.55 10.38 8.98
N ALA A 76 3.84 11.68 9.04
CA ALA A 76 4.84 12.33 8.17
C ALA A 76 6.23 11.71 8.36
N VAL A 77 6.67 11.53 9.61
CA VAL A 77 7.97 10.91 9.94
C VAL A 77 8.04 9.48 9.40
N VAL A 78 6.99 8.69 9.59
CA VAL A 78 6.95 7.30 9.10
C VAL A 78 6.97 7.25 7.58
N LEU A 79 6.25 8.14 6.87
CA LEU A 79 6.28 8.22 5.40
C LEU A 79 7.68 8.54 4.89
N VAL A 80 8.36 9.51 5.50
CA VAL A 80 9.75 9.86 5.15
C VAL A 80 10.67 8.66 5.42
N ALA A 81 10.54 8.00 6.57
CA ALA A 81 11.35 6.84 6.92
C ALA A 81 11.16 5.68 5.91
N ILE A 82 9.91 5.36 5.55
CA ILE A 82 9.60 4.36 4.53
C ILE A 82 10.18 4.80 3.16
N GLY A 83 10.01 6.06 2.76
CA GLY A 83 10.55 6.60 1.53
C GLY A 83 12.08 6.46 1.46
N VAL A 84 12.78 6.77 2.55
CA VAL A 84 14.25 6.57 2.65
C VAL A 84 14.62 5.09 2.56
N GLN A 85 13.85 4.18 3.17
CA GLN A 85 14.08 2.75 3.03
C GLN A 85 13.98 2.28 1.58
N TYR A 86 12.98 2.75 0.82
CA TYR A 86 12.85 2.44 -0.60
C TYR A 86 14.02 2.98 -1.43
N LEU A 87 14.47 4.22 -1.17
CA LEU A 87 15.65 4.77 -1.85
C LEU A 87 16.94 3.99 -1.53
N ARG A 88 17.08 3.51 -0.29
CA ARG A 88 18.21 2.65 0.10
C ARG A 88 18.12 1.27 -0.56
N ALA A 89 16.94 0.66 -0.63
CA ALA A 89 16.71 -0.62 -1.30
C ALA A 89 17.06 -0.53 -2.79
N ALA A 90 16.65 0.54 -3.46
CA ALA A 90 16.95 0.79 -4.88
C ALA A 90 18.45 0.91 -5.19
N ARG A 91 19.29 1.21 -4.19
CA ARG A 91 20.76 1.28 -4.34
C ARG A 91 21.45 -0.08 -4.18
N ARG A 92 20.76 -1.08 -3.65
CA ARG A 92 21.33 -2.43 -3.48
C ARG A 92 21.36 -3.15 -4.82
N THR A 93 22.49 -3.84 -5.09
CA THR A 93 22.62 -4.75 -6.21
C THR A 93 22.02 -6.11 -5.83
N GLY A 94 20.78 -6.37 -6.24
CA GLY A 94 20.09 -7.63 -5.95
C GLY A 94 18.69 -7.64 -6.55
N PRO A 95 17.99 -8.78 -6.55
CA PRO A 95 16.58 -8.81 -6.95
C PRO A 95 15.75 -7.93 -6.01
N ALA A 96 14.85 -7.12 -6.56
CA ALA A 96 14.00 -6.16 -5.84
C ALA A 96 13.12 -6.79 -4.76
N VAL A 97 12.90 -8.09 -4.82
CA VAL A 97 12.20 -8.91 -3.83
C VAL A 97 13.10 -10.09 -3.50
N ASP A 98 13.68 -10.11 -2.32
CA ASP A 98 14.39 -11.29 -1.83
C ASP A 98 13.36 -12.35 -1.42
N LEU A 99 13.01 -13.18 -2.38
CA LEU A 99 12.08 -14.30 -2.19
C LEU A 99 12.58 -15.34 -1.16
N ARG A 100 13.83 -15.22 -0.69
CA ARG A 100 14.44 -16.15 0.26
C ARG A 100 14.32 -15.70 1.72
N HIS A 101 14.36 -14.38 1.98
CA HIS A 101 14.35 -13.83 3.33
C HIS A 101 12.95 -13.46 3.84
N ASP A 102 12.03 -13.04 2.96
CA ASP A 102 10.63 -12.74 3.32
C ASP A 102 9.74 -13.99 3.30
N ARG A 103 10.21 -15.10 3.85
CA ARG A 103 9.39 -16.29 4.01
C ARG A 103 8.52 -16.22 5.27
N PRO A 104 7.26 -15.86 5.16
CA PRO A 104 6.25 -16.62 5.89
C PRO A 104 6.10 -17.95 5.14
N ALA A 105 6.32 -19.07 5.84
CA ALA A 105 5.96 -20.38 5.32
C ALA A 105 4.50 -20.34 4.81
N PRO A 106 4.11 -21.18 3.81
CA PRO A 106 2.72 -21.35 3.46
C PRO A 106 1.97 -21.64 4.77
N SER A 107 1.14 -20.69 5.20
CA SER A 107 0.55 -20.74 6.55
C SER A 107 -0.52 -21.83 6.67
N GLY A 108 -0.73 -22.62 5.63
CA GLY A 108 -1.84 -23.59 5.54
C GLY A 108 -3.23 -22.93 5.57
N ARG A 109 -3.28 -21.60 5.70
CA ARG A 109 -4.52 -20.83 5.90
C ARG A 109 -5.22 -20.43 4.61
N GLY A 110 -4.57 -20.60 3.47
CA GLY A 110 -5.07 -20.27 2.15
C GLY A 110 -4.74 -18.83 1.70
N PRO A 111 -4.60 -18.63 0.37
CA PRO A 111 -4.08 -17.39 -0.21
C PRO A 111 -4.87 -16.12 0.16
N PHE A 112 -6.20 -16.20 0.23
CA PHE A 112 -7.04 -15.07 0.62
C PHE A 112 -6.71 -14.58 2.04
N ARG A 113 -6.60 -15.51 2.98
CA ARG A 113 -6.32 -15.22 4.39
C ARG A 113 -4.90 -14.67 4.57
N ASP A 114 -3.94 -15.19 3.82
CA ASP A 114 -2.58 -14.67 3.79
C ASP A 114 -2.54 -13.25 3.24
N GLY A 115 -3.31 -12.95 2.19
CA GLY A 115 -3.49 -11.61 1.65
C GLY A 115 -4.10 -10.64 2.66
N LEU A 116 -5.19 -11.05 3.32
CA LEU A 116 -5.86 -10.24 4.34
C LEU A 116 -4.92 -9.91 5.51
N LEU A 117 -4.25 -10.92 6.08
CA LEU A 117 -3.34 -10.71 7.21
C LEU A 117 -2.12 -9.86 6.82
N THR A 118 -1.57 -10.09 5.61
CA THR A 118 -0.47 -9.27 5.09
C THR A 118 -0.90 -7.82 4.90
N GLY A 119 -2.10 -7.57 4.37
CA GLY A 119 -2.64 -6.23 4.22
C GLY A 119 -2.89 -5.54 5.56
N LEU A 120 -3.48 -6.23 6.53
CA LEU A 120 -3.71 -5.68 7.87
C LEU A 120 -2.40 -5.37 8.61
N ALA A 121 -1.39 -6.22 8.46
CA ALA A 121 -0.07 -6.00 9.06
C ALA A 121 0.84 -5.08 8.22
N ASN A 122 0.36 -4.54 7.10
CA ASN A 122 1.17 -3.75 6.17
C ASN A 122 1.36 -2.31 6.69
N PRO A 123 2.55 -1.93 7.15
CA PRO A 123 2.79 -0.60 7.68
C PRO A 123 2.59 0.50 6.62
N LYS A 124 2.81 0.19 5.35
CA LYS A 124 2.56 1.13 4.24
C LYS A 124 1.08 1.51 4.16
N LEU A 125 0.17 0.52 4.23
CA LEU A 125 -1.27 0.76 4.24
C LEU A 125 -1.70 1.49 5.50
N ALA A 126 -1.24 1.04 6.67
CA ALA A 126 -1.55 1.69 7.94
C ALA A 126 -1.22 3.19 7.90
N VAL A 127 0.01 3.54 7.54
CA VAL A 127 0.45 4.95 7.46
C VAL A 127 -0.32 5.73 6.39
N PHE A 128 -0.52 5.15 5.21
CA PHE A 128 -1.27 5.81 4.14
C PHE A 128 -2.70 6.13 4.59
N PHE A 129 -3.41 5.16 5.11
CA PHE A 129 -4.80 5.33 5.50
C PHE A 129 -4.96 6.20 6.76
N VAL A 130 -4.04 6.12 7.71
CA VAL A 130 -4.12 6.94 8.93
C VAL A 130 -3.67 8.38 8.69
N ALA A 131 -2.59 8.59 7.94
CA ALA A 131 -1.98 9.92 7.83
C ALA A 131 -2.42 10.72 6.59
N LEU A 132 -2.67 10.06 5.45
CA LEU A 132 -2.93 10.75 4.19
C LEU A 132 -4.40 10.67 3.73
N PHE A 133 -5.01 9.51 3.86
CA PHE A 133 -6.32 9.23 3.27
C PHE A 133 -7.42 10.23 3.69
N PRO A 134 -7.53 10.65 4.97
CA PRO A 134 -8.59 11.56 5.40
C PRO A 134 -8.56 12.93 4.72
N GLN A 135 -7.39 13.37 4.29
CA GLN A 135 -7.23 14.67 3.64
C GLN A 135 -7.90 14.74 2.26
N PHE A 136 -8.26 13.57 1.71
CA PHE A 136 -8.92 13.45 0.40
C PHE A 136 -10.44 13.23 0.52
N VAL A 137 -10.94 13.01 1.73
CA VAL A 137 -12.38 12.90 1.95
C VAL A 137 -12.99 14.31 1.86
N PRO A 138 -13.93 14.58 0.93
CA PRO A 138 -14.48 15.92 0.74
C PRO A 138 -15.34 16.36 1.93
N ASP A 139 -15.22 17.63 2.33
CA ASP A 139 -16.12 18.24 3.31
C ASP A 139 -17.55 18.24 2.80
N GLY A 140 -18.51 17.96 3.68
CA GLY A 140 -19.94 17.97 3.34
C GLY A 140 -20.43 16.80 2.47
N ALA A 141 -19.53 15.90 2.03
CA ALA A 141 -19.90 14.68 1.32
C ALA A 141 -20.42 13.60 2.28
N ASN A 142 -21.11 12.60 1.72
CA ASN A 142 -21.34 11.37 2.46
C ASN A 142 -19.97 10.66 2.66
N VAL A 143 -19.42 10.83 3.86
CA VAL A 143 -18.08 10.35 4.23
C VAL A 143 -17.92 8.85 3.97
N LEU A 144 -18.94 8.04 4.30
CA LEU A 144 -18.92 6.61 4.06
C LEU A 144 -18.84 6.29 2.56
N ALA A 145 -19.68 6.94 1.75
CA ALA A 145 -19.70 6.71 0.30
C ALA A 145 -18.37 7.14 -0.35
N ALA A 146 -17.82 8.30 0.04
CA ALA A 146 -16.52 8.76 -0.44
C ALA A 146 -15.39 7.79 -0.06
N THR A 147 -15.40 7.33 1.20
CA THR A 147 -14.42 6.37 1.71
C THR A 147 -14.46 5.04 0.95
N LEU A 148 -15.65 4.48 0.76
CA LEU A 148 -15.81 3.23 0.02
C LEU A 148 -15.42 3.40 -1.45
N LEU A 149 -15.78 4.52 -2.09
CA LEU A 149 -15.36 4.80 -3.46
C LEU A 149 -13.84 4.87 -3.59
N MET A 150 -13.18 5.66 -2.76
CA MET A 150 -11.74 5.85 -2.80
C MET A 150 -10.99 4.57 -2.41
N GLY A 151 -11.43 3.84 -1.38
CA GLY A 151 -10.90 2.54 -1.03
C GLY A 151 -11.04 1.52 -2.17
N SER A 152 -12.20 1.50 -2.84
CA SER A 152 -12.44 0.65 -4.00
C SER A 152 -11.56 0.99 -5.21
N MET A 153 -11.18 2.26 -5.39
CA MET A 153 -10.20 2.66 -6.42
C MET A 153 -8.83 2.05 -6.14
N VAL A 154 -8.37 2.07 -4.89
CA VAL A 154 -7.11 1.40 -4.51
C VAL A 154 -7.18 -0.10 -4.79
N VAL A 155 -8.27 -0.75 -4.40
CA VAL A 155 -8.49 -2.18 -4.66
C VAL A 155 -8.50 -2.47 -6.17
N ALA A 156 -9.17 -1.64 -6.97
CA ALA A 156 -9.19 -1.80 -8.43
C ALA A 156 -7.78 -1.68 -9.03
N PHE A 157 -6.97 -0.72 -8.59
CA PHE A 157 -5.58 -0.60 -9.01
C PHE A 157 -4.74 -1.80 -8.57
N ASP A 158 -4.92 -2.29 -7.34
CA ASP A 158 -4.25 -3.50 -6.86
C ASP A 158 -4.61 -4.73 -7.71
N VAL A 159 -5.89 -4.93 -8.02
CA VAL A 159 -6.34 -6.03 -8.88
C VAL A 159 -5.75 -5.93 -10.28
N LEU A 160 -5.77 -4.74 -10.88
CA LEU A 160 -5.23 -4.53 -12.23
C LEU A 160 -3.71 -4.70 -12.26
N TRP A 161 -2.99 -4.06 -11.36
CA TRP A 161 -1.53 -4.08 -11.35
C TRP A 161 -0.97 -5.41 -10.85
N TYR A 162 -1.33 -5.82 -9.64
CA TYR A 162 -0.82 -7.08 -9.08
C TYR A 162 -1.35 -8.29 -9.84
N GLY A 163 -2.59 -8.22 -10.37
CA GLY A 163 -3.16 -9.26 -11.23
C GLY A 163 -2.39 -9.43 -12.53
N SER A 164 -2.03 -8.34 -13.20
CA SER A 164 -1.20 -8.38 -14.42
C SER A 164 0.20 -8.93 -14.12
N VAL A 165 0.81 -8.51 -13.01
CA VAL A 165 2.10 -9.04 -12.56
C VAL A 165 1.99 -10.53 -12.23
N ALA A 166 0.99 -10.96 -11.47
CA ALA A 166 0.77 -12.36 -11.12
C ALA A 166 0.60 -13.24 -12.35
N TYR A 167 -0.20 -12.78 -13.32
CA TYR A 167 -0.40 -13.47 -14.59
C TYR A 167 0.90 -13.58 -15.41
N GLY A 168 1.63 -12.48 -15.53
CA GLY A 168 2.93 -12.46 -16.21
C GLY A 168 3.97 -13.39 -15.57
N VAL A 169 4.07 -13.35 -14.25
CA VAL A 169 4.98 -14.19 -13.46
C VAL A 169 4.62 -15.67 -13.57
N ALA A 170 3.34 -16.02 -13.49
CA ALA A 170 2.88 -17.40 -13.63
C ALA A 170 3.21 -17.98 -15.01
N ARG A 171 3.18 -17.13 -16.05
CA ARG A 171 3.44 -17.54 -17.44
C ARG A 171 4.92 -17.54 -17.83
N ALA A 172 5.72 -16.64 -17.25
CA ALA A 172 7.11 -16.43 -17.62
C ALA A 172 8.05 -16.61 -16.40
N LYS A 173 7.99 -17.75 -15.74
CA LYS A 173 8.77 -18.06 -14.51
C LYS A 173 10.29 -17.73 -14.59
N ARG A 174 10.86 -17.59 -15.79
CA ARG A 174 12.28 -17.27 -16.03
C ARG A 174 12.60 -15.81 -16.38
N ALA A 175 11.61 -15.01 -16.83
CA ALA A 175 11.88 -13.67 -17.38
C ALA A 175 11.68 -12.52 -16.37
N PHE A 176 11.04 -12.73 -15.24
CA PHE A 176 10.60 -11.67 -14.32
C PHE A 176 11.66 -11.22 -13.29
N THR A 177 12.90 -11.59 -13.47
CA THR A 177 14.01 -11.20 -12.57
C THR A 177 14.77 -9.94 -13.02
N SER A 178 14.21 -9.11 -13.94
CA SER A 178 14.92 -7.91 -14.38
C SER A 178 14.91 -6.84 -13.29
N SER A 179 16.06 -6.64 -12.68
CA SER A 179 16.31 -5.74 -11.55
C SER A 179 16.14 -4.24 -11.86
N SER A 180 16.13 -3.84 -13.14
CA SER A 180 16.15 -2.42 -13.53
C SER A 180 14.78 -1.71 -13.37
N LEU A 181 13.69 -2.37 -13.75
CA LEU A 181 12.35 -1.79 -13.61
C LEU A 181 11.93 -1.67 -12.14
N ALA A 182 12.18 -2.71 -11.37
CA ALA A 182 11.91 -2.72 -9.95
C ALA A 182 12.66 -1.59 -9.22
N ARG A 183 13.94 -1.38 -9.55
CA ARG A 183 14.76 -0.30 -8.99
C ARG A 183 14.20 1.09 -9.31
N ARG A 184 13.72 1.33 -10.53
CA ARG A 184 13.09 2.60 -10.90
C ARG A 184 11.80 2.84 -10.15
N ILE A 185 10.98 1.81 -9.97
CA ILE A 185 9.76 1.88 -9.18
C ILE A 185 10.09 2.20 -7.72
N GLU A 186 11.07 1.54 -7.11
CA GLU A 186 11.52 1.82 -5.74
C GLU A 186 12.02 3.27 -5.58
N GLN A 187 12.80 3.80 -6.54
CA GLN A 187 13.29 5.18 -6.52
C GLN A 187 12.14 6.19 -6.59
N LEU A 188 11.23 6.03 -7.56
CA LEU A 188 10.07 6.90 -7.73
C LEU A 188 9.18 6.90 -6.47
N THR A 189 8.91 5.71 -5.96
CA THR A 189 8.11 5.56 -4.74
C THR A 189 8.76 6.21 -3.53
N GLY A 190 10.05 5.96 -3.31
CA GLY A 190 10.78 6.57 -2.22
C GLY A 190 10.73 8.09 -2.28
N ALA A 191 10.95 8.69 -3.47
CA ALA A 191 10.87 10.13 -3.67
C ALA A 191 9.45 10.69 -3.40
N VAL A 192 8.41 10.00 -3.89
CA VAL A 192 7.02 10.42 -3.68
C VAL A 192 6.62 10.34 -2.21
N LEU A 193 6.96 9.27 -1.51
CA LEU A 193 6.64 9.12 -0.09
C LEU A 193 7.34 10.18 0.78
N ILE A 194 8.60 10.51 0.47
CA ILE A 194 9.31 11.60 1.13
C ILE A 194 8.59 12.93 0.85
N GLY A 195 8.28 13.23 -0.42
CA GLY A 195 7.57 14.45 -0.79
C GLY A 195 6.23 14.61 -0.09
N LEU A 196 5.44 13.51 0.01
CA LEU A 196 4.17 13.49 0.73
C LEU A 196 4.34 13.65 2.24
N GLY A 197 5.34 13.00 2.83
CA GLY A 197 5.64 13.15 4.24
C GLY A 197 6.04 14.59 4.60
N LEU A 198 6.87 15.23 3.77
CA LEU A 198 7.26 16.64 3.94
C LEU A 198 6.06 17.57 3.76
N ARG A 199 5.23 17.33 2.74
CA ARG A 199 4.00 18.12 2.55
C ARG A 199 3.09 18.01 3.76
N LEU A 200 2.86 16.78 4.26
CA LEU A 200 2.04 16.53 5.44
C LEU A 200 2.56 17.25 6.69
N ALA A 201 3.88 17.37 6.84
CA ALA A 201 4.51 18.07 7.96
C ALA A 201 4.32 19.61 7.91
N VAL A 202 4.22 20.19 6.69
CA VAL A 202 4.18 21.66 6.49
C VAL A 202 2.77 22.20 6.29
N GLU A 203 1.80 21.35 5.92
CA GLU A 203 0.42 21.76 5.67
C GLU A 203 -0.19 22.35 6.96
N LYS A 204 -0.57 23.62 6.92
CA LYS A 204 -1.22 24.30 8.05
C LYS A 204 -2.64 23.73 8.25
N THR A 205 -3.00 23.50 9.49
CA THR A 205 -4.36 23.19 9.95
C THR A 205 -5.29 24.35 9.62
#